data_01f601183ff9abeb5f31a1330af2132c
#
_entry.id   01f601183ff9abeb5f31a1330af2132c
#
_cell.length_a   1.000
_cell.length_b   1.000
_cell.length_c   1.000
_cell.angle_alpha   90.00
_cell.angle_beta   90.00
_cell.angle_gamma   90.00
#
_symmetry.space_group_name_H-M   'P 1'
#
loop_
_entity.id
_entity.type
_entity.pdbx_description
1 polymer ?
#
loop_
_entity_poly.entity_id
_entity_poly.type
_entity_poly.pdbx_seq_one_letter_code
_entity_poly.pdbx_strand_id
1 'polypeptide(L)'
;LYSASGANEAMFQSRIIQVVLGFAVMLVMAQLSPNFYKRIAPYLFGLGIAMLILVDLIGATSKGAQRWLDLGIVRFQPSEIVKLAVPLMVAVYLGNRPQPIKLKETFIALIIIIVPTLLVAVQPDLGTSVLVSGSGLFVIFLAGMSWWLILAALVGLAGFIPIMWLYLMHDYQRTRVLTLFDPEKDLLGAGYHIWQSKIAIGSGGLWGKGWMQGTQSQLEFLPEPHTDFIFAVMSEEHG
;
A
#
# COMPACT_ATOMS: atom_id res chain seq x y z
N LEU A 1 -2.92 -20.59 1.15
CA LEU A 1 -1.97 -20.34 0.04
C LEU A 1 -1.94 -21.50 -0.96
N TYR A 2 -1.78 -22.76 -0.52
CA TYR A 2 -1.73 -23.93 -1.42
C TYR A 2 -3.02 -24.06 -2.25
N SER A 3 -4.18 -24.01 -1.60
CA SER A 3 -5.48 -24.02 -2.28
C SER A 3 -5.66 -22.82 -3.22
N ALA A 4 -5.34 -21.60 -2.75
CA ALA A 4 -5.44 -20.39 -3.55
C ALA A 4 -4.51 -20.35 -4.77
N SER A 5 -3.44 -21.15 -4.79
CA SER A 5 -2.52 -21.29 -5.93
C SER A 5 -2.95 -22.35 -6.94
N GLY A 6 -4.14 -22.93 -6.80
CA GLY A 6 -4.60 -24.04 -7.65
C GLY A 6 -3.73 -25.29 -7.50
N ALA A 7 -3.22 -25.58 -6.28
CA ALA A 7 -2.32 -26.68 -5.96
C ALA A 7 -0.97 -26.64 -6.72
N ASN A 8 -0.52 -25.45 -7.14
CA ASN A 8 0.78 -25.30 -7.79
C ASN A 8 1.90 -25.32 -6.76
N GLU A 9 2.63 -26.45 -6.68
CA GLU A 9 3.70 -26.65 -5.70
C GLU A 9 4.86 -25.65 -5.87
N ALA A 10 5.24 -25.32 -7.08
CA ALA A 10 6.36 -24.40 -7.33
C ALA A 10 6.03 -22.98 -6.82
N MET A 11 4.81 -22.51 -7.06
CA MET A 11 4.33 -21.23 -6.55
C MET A 11 4.24 -21.25 -5.01
N PHE A 12 3.73 -22.33 -4.43
CA PHE A 12 3.62 -22.49 -2.99
C PHE A 12 4.98 -22.50 -2.31
N GLN A 13 5.96 -23.26 -2.82
CA GLN A 13 7.33 -23.29 -2.29
C GLN A 13 8.00 -21.92 -2.37
N SER A 14 7.86 -21.22 -3.51
CA SER A 14 8.39 -19.87 -3.67
C SER A 14 7.81 -18.91 -2.62
N ARG A 15 6.51 -19.00 -2.33
CA ARG A 15 5.85 -18.19 -1.29
C ARG A 15 6.32 -18.52 0.11
N ILE A 16 6.50 -19.80 0.44
CA ILE A 16 7.06 -20.20 1.75
C ILE A 16 8.46 -19.63 1.93
N ILE A 17 9.33 -19.73 0.92
CA ILE A 17 10.68 -19.17 0.99
C ILE A 17 10.62 -17.66 1.23
N GLN A 18 9.76 -16.93 0.51
CA GLN A 18 9.58 -15.49 0.71
C GLN A 18 9.12 -15.13 2.12
N VAL A 19 8.17 -15.88 2.67
CA VAL A 19 7.67 -15.68 4.04
C VAL A 19 8.75 -15.97 5.07
N VAL A 20 9.47 -17.09 4.96
CA VAL A 20 10.57 -17.45 5.86
C VAL A 20 11.68 -16.40 5.81
N LEU A 21 12.06 -15.96 4.60
CA LEU A 21 13.05 -14.89 4.43
C LEU A 21 12.57 -13.58 5.05
N GLY A 22 11.29 -13.22 4.85
CA GLY A 22 10.68 -12.03 5.47
C GLY A 22 10.73 -12.08 6.99
N PHE A 23 10.39 -13.22 7.60
CA PHE A 23 10.51 -13.42 9.04
C PHE A 23 11.96 -13.34 9.53
N ALA A 24 12.90 -13.93 8.81
CA ALA A 24 14.33 -13.86 9.15
C ALA A 24 14.83 -12.41 9.14
N VAL A 25 14.50 -11.65 8.08
CA VAL A 25 14.83 -10.23 7.99
C VAL A 25 14.18 -9.45 9.12
N MET A 26 12.92 -9.68 9.42
CA MET A 26 12.21 -9.02 10.52
C MET A 26 12.91 -9.27 11.87
N LEU A 27 13.29 -10.52 12.17
CA LEU A 27 14.01 -10.86 13.40
C LEU A 27 15.37 -10.17 13.50
N VAL A 28 16.13 -10.12 12.39
CA VAL A 28 17.40 -9.41 12.33
C VAL A 28 17.19 -7.92 12.58
N MET A 29 16.24 -7.30 11.90
CA MET A 29 15.92 -5.88 12.05
C MET A 29 15.45 -5.56 13.48
N ALA A 30 14.70 -6.45 14.13
CA ALA A 30 14.23 -6.27 15.50
C ALA A 30 15.37 -6.23 16.55
N GLN A 31 16.54 -6.80 16.24
CA GLN A 31 17.71 -6.75 17.12
C GLN A 31 18.51 -5.43 17.02
N LEU A 32 18.24 -4.62 16.00
CA LEU A 32 18.97 -3.38 15.77
C LEU A 32 18.51 -2.28 16.72
N SER A 33 19.45 -1.51 17.25
CA SER A 33 19.12 -0.43 18.18
C SER A 33 18.38 0.72 17.50
N PRO A 34 17.52 1.47 18.22
CA PRO A 34 16.85 2.66 17.69
C PRO A 34 17.84 3.71 17.16
N ASN A 35 19.03 3.78 17.72
CA ASN A 35 20.07 4.70 17.24
C ASN A 35 20.61 4.34 15.85
N PHE A 36 20.60 3.05 15.49
CA PHE A 36 20.91 2.61 14.14
C PHE A 36 19.89 3.16 13.14
N TYR A 37 18.59 3.01 13.44
CA TYR A 37 17.51 3.54 12.59
C TYR A 37 17.56 5.06 12.45
N LYS A 38 17.84 5.78 13.55
CA LYS A 38 18.03 7.25 13.50
C LYS A 38 19.17 7.65 12.56
N ARG A 39 20.26 6.89 12.55
CA ARG A 39 21.42 7.20 11.71
C ARG A 39 21.18 6.88 10.24
N ILE A 40 20.49 5.77 9.93
CA ILE A 40 20.29 5.31 8.55
C ILE A 40 19.12 6.01 7.85
N ALA A 41 18.13 6.51 8.60
CA ALA A 41 16.91 7.09 8.05
C ALA A 41 17.13 8.18 6.99
N PRO A 42 18.01 9.20 7.20
CA PRO A 42 18.23 10.23 6.18
C PRO A 42 18.88 9.68 4.90
N TYR A 43 19.77 8.68 5.02
CA TYR A 43 20.36 8.02 3.85
C TYR A 43 19.34 7.18 3.09
N LEU A 44 18.51 6.44 3.83
CA LEU A 44 17.43 5.63 3.23
C LEU A 44 16.40 6.52 2.53
N PHE A 45 16.06 7.65 3.13
CA PHE A 45 15.16 8.64 2.56
C PHE A 45 15.75 9.26 1.28
N GLY A 46 17.00 9.73 1.34
CA GLY A 46 17.68 10.30 0.17
C GLY A 46 17.83 9.30 -0.97
N LEU A 47 18.21 8.06 -0.65
CA LEU A 47 18.25 6.97 -1.62
C LEU A 47 16.88 6.70 -2.23
N GLY A 48 15.84 6.61 -1.40
CA GLY A 48 14.46 6.41 -1.86
C GLY A 48 14.01 7.49 -2.85
N ILE A 49 14.25 8.77 -2.54
CA ILE A 49 13.95 9.90 -3.43
C ILE A 49 14.73 9.78 -4.75
N ALA A 50 16.04 9.51 -4.67
CA ALA A 50 16.87 9.36 -5.87
C ALA A 50 16.38 8.23 -6.77
N MET A 51 15.98 7.09 -6.19
CA MET A 51 15.44 5.95 -6.93
C MET A 51 14.05 6.24 -7.51
N LEU A 52 13.18 7.01 -6.82
CA LEU A 52 11.89 7.45 -7.40
C LEU A 52 12.11 8.32 -8.63
N ILE A 53 13.03 9.29 -8.55
CA ILE A 53 13.38 10.15 -9.71
C ILE A 53 13.96 9.29 -10.84
N LEU A 54 14.79 8.32 -10.51
CA LEU A 54 15.38 7.42 -11.50
C LEU A 54 14.32 6.58 -12.23
N VAL A 55 13.29 6.12 -11.52
CA VAL A 55 12.14 5.41 -12.14
C VAL A 55 11.42 6.31 -13.13
N ASP A 56 11.21 7.58 -12.81
CA ASP A 56 10.54 8.51 -13.72
C ASP A 56 11.34 8.74 -15.02
N LEU A 57 12.68 8.63 -14.94
CA LEU A 57 13.57 8.83 -16.09
C LEU A 57 13.77 7.57 -16.94
N ILE A 58 13.98 6.40 -16.31
CA ILE A 58 14.40 5.17 -17.00
C ILE A 58 13.61 3.92 -16.60
N GLY A 59 12.55 4.04 -15.80
CA GLY A 59 11.79 2.91 -15.29
C GLY A 59 11.10 2.10 -16.39
N ALA A 60 10.92 0.81 -16.13
CA ALA A 60 10.18 -0.10 -17.00
C ALA A 60 8.67 0.11 -16.81
N THR A 61 7.94 0.20 -17.93
CA THR A 61 6.48 0.27 -17.94
C THR A 61 5.89 -1.13 -17.76
N SER A 62 5.06 -1.30 -16.74
CA SER A 62 4.32 -2.53 -16.50
C SER A 62 2.84 -2.21 -16.27
N LYS A 63 1.95 -2.89 -16.98
CA LYS A 63 0.48 -2.66 -16.92
C LYS A 63 0.09 -1.17 -17.06
N GLY A 64 0.79 -0.43 -17.94
CA GLY A 64 0.50 0.98 -18.24
C GLY A 64 1.05 2.01 -17.23
N ALA A 65 1.87 1.59 -16.27
CA ALA A 65 2.51 2.48 -15.31
C ALA A 65 4.01 2.18 -15.18
N GLN A 66 4.81 3.23 -15.08
CA GLN A 66 6.26 3.17 -14.93
C GLN A 66 6.61 3.20 -13.44
N ARG A 67 6.81 2.03 -12.83
CA ARG A 67 6.96 1.89 -11.36
C ARG A 67 8.14 1.01 -10.94
N TRP A 68 8.74 0.29 -11.90
CA TRP A 68 9.72 -0.74 -11.62
C TRP A 68 11.08 -0.37 -12.18
N LEU A 69 12.12 -0.60 -11.39
CA LEU A 69 13.49 -0.65 -11.88
C LEU A 69 13.81 -2.10 -12.22
N ASP A 70 14.12 -2.35 -13.47
CA ASP A 70 14.61 -3.66 -13.93
C ASP A 70 16.13 -3.68 -13.83
N LEU A 71 16.63 -4.41 -12.84
CA LEU A 71 18.07 -4.60 -12.62
C LEU A 71 18.60 -5.85 -13.31
N GLY A 72 17.83 -6.42 -14.25
CA GLY A 72 18.17 -7.62 -15.00
C GLY A 72 17.89 -8.92 -14.24
N ILE A 73 18.31 -9.03 -12.99
CA ILE A 73 18.12 -10.23 -12.14
C ILE A 73 16.86 -10.08 -11.27
N VAL A 74 16.59 -8.88 -10.81
CA VAL A 74 15.47 -8.58 -9.89
C VAL A 74 14.76 -7.32 -10.35
N ARG A 75 13.43 -7.39 -10.39
CA ARG A 75 12.57 -6.21 -10.53
C ARG A 75 12.32 -5.62 -9.15
N PHE A 76 12.66 -4.37 -9.00
CA PHE A 76 12.56 -3.68 -7.71
C PHE A 76 11.67 -2.44 -7.85
N GLN A 77 10.77 -2.23 -6.86
CA GLN A 77 9.90 -1.06 -6.79
C GLN A 77 10.40 -0.10 -5.70
N PRO A 78 10.96 1.07 -6.04
CA PRO A 78 11.52 2.01 -5.07
C PRO A 78 10.52 2.52 -4.03
N SER A 79 9.25 2.63 -4.37
CA SER A 79 8.21 3.04 -3.42
C SER A 79 8.06 2.09 -2.22
N GLU A 80 8.52 0.83 -2.32
CA GLU A 80 8.54 -0.09 -1.19
C GLU A 80 9.53 0.35 -0.10
N ILE A 81 10.71 0.87 -0.50
CA ILE A 81 11.66 1.48 0.45
C ILE A 81 11.07 2.77 1.01
N VAL A 82 10.46 3.59 0.16
CA VAL A 82 9.95 4.91 0.55
C VAL A 82 8.84 4.80 1.60
N LYS A 83 7.99 3.77 1.56
CA LYS A 83 6.99 3.48 2.60
C LYS A 83 7.60 3.35 4.00
N LEU A 84 8.82 2.84 4.10
CA LEU A 84 9.54 2.71 5.36
C LEU A 84 10.40 3.95 5.67
N ALA A 85 11.00 4.53 4.64
CA ALA A 85 11.91 5.66 4.79
C ALA A 85 11.22 6.95 5.26
N VAL A 86 10.00 7.21 4.76
CA VAL A 86 9.23 8.41 5.10
C VAL A 86 8.87 8.46 6.59
N PRO A 87 8.18 7.48 7.18
CA PRO A 87 7.85 7.52 8.60
C PRO A 87 9.10 7.52 9.48
N LEU A 88 10.17 6.81 9.12
CA LEU A 88 11.45 6.85 9.84
C LEU A 88 12.08 8.24 9.80
N MET A 89 12.12 8.89 8.63
CA MET A 89 12.69 10.23 8.50
C MET A 89 11.90 11.27 9.28
N VAL A 90 10.56 11.22 9.23
CA VAL A 90 9.67 12.09 10.01
C VAL A 90 9.89 11.86 11.51
N ALA A 91 9.97 10.59 11.95
CA ALA A 91 10.22 10.25 13.34
C ALA A 91 11.58 10.76 13.84
N VAL A 92 12.62 10.63 13.03
CA VAL A 92 13.96 11.18 13.36
C VAL A 92 13.93 12.70 13.43
N TYR A 93 13.26 13.36 12.48
CA TYR A 93 13.16 14.81 12.48
C TYR A 93 12.42 15.34 13.70
N LEU A 94 11.26 14.76 14.03
CA LEU A 94 10.41 15.21 15.15
C LEU A 94 10.93 14.73 16.52
N GLY A 95 11.58 13.58 16.59
CA GLY A 95 12.08 13.01 17.85
C GLY A 95 13.18 13.84 18.54
N ASN A 96 13.80 14.77 17.82
CA ASN A 96 14.81 15.71 18.36
C ASN A 96 14.20 17.09 18.69
N ARG A 97 12.86 17.25 18.61
CA ARG A 97 12.17 18.53 18.83
C ARG A 97 11.40 18.52 20.14
N PRO A 98 11.31 19.70 20.82
CA PRO A 98 10.48 19.80 22.01
C PRO A 98 9.00 19.60 21.68
N GLN A 99 8.30 18.92 22.56
CA GLN A 99 6.86 18.70 22.44
C GLN A 99 6.09 19.68 23.32
N PRO A 100 4.89 20.14 22.90
CA PRO A 100 4.22 19.87 21.62
C PRO A 100 4.91 20.52 20.42
N ILE A 101 4.80 19.85 19.25
CA ILE A 101 5.44 20.31 18.02
C ILE A 101 4.86 21.66 17.59
N LYS A 102 5.74 22.57 17.18
CA LYS A 102 5.36 23.89 16.67
C LYS A 102 4.93 23.80 15.20
N LEU A 103 4.23 24.82 14.70
CA LEU A 103 3.79 24.91 13.32
C LEU A 103 4.92 24.75 12.30
N LYS A 104 6.09 25.34 12.59
CA LYS A 104 7.26 25.25 11.73
C LYS A 104 7.76 23.80 11.56
N GLU A 105 7.86 23.07 12.66
CA GLU A 105 8.29 21.67 12.66
C GLU A 105 7.27 20.78 11.92
N THR A 106 5.98 21.04 12.13
CA THR A 106 4.90 20.35 11.39
C THR A 106 4.99 20.63 9.88
N PHE A 107 5.24 21.87 9.49
CA PHE A 107 5.37 22.23 8.07
C PHE A 107 6.56 21.54 7.40
N ILE A 108 7.72 21.49 8.06
CA ILE A 108 8.90 20.77 7.54
C ILE A 108 8.62 19.26 7.45
N ALA A 109 7.97 18.66 8.47
CA ALA A 109 7.58 17.25 8.43
C ALA A 109 6.60 16.96 7.29
N LEU A 110 5.67 17.87 6.99
CA LEU A 110 4.78 17.77 5.84
C LEU A 110 5.54 17.82 4.52
N ILE A 111 6.58 18.67 4.38
CA ILE A 111 7.43 18.67 3.17
C ILE A 111 8.12 17.32 2.98
N ILE A 112 8.66 16.73 4.06
CA ILE A 112 9.30 15.40 4.04
C ILE A 112 8.32 14.33 3.53
N ILE A 113 7.03 14.45 3.85
CA ILE A 113 5.99 13.52 3.41
C ILE A 113 5.54 13.82 1.97
N ILE A 114 5.24 15.08 1.66
CA ILE A 114 4.62 15.50 0.40
C ILE A 114 5.54 15.24 -0.79
N VAL A 115 6.83 15.51 -0.67
CA VAL A 115 7.78 15.35 -1.79
C VAL A 115 7.78 13.90 -2.32
N PRO A 116 8.04 12.85 -1.51
CA PRO A 116 7.98 11.48 -2.00
C PRO A 116 6.57 11.04 -2.41
N THR A 117 5.53 11.52 -1.71
CA THR A 117 4.14 11.22 -2.05
C THR A 117 3.79 11.71 -3.45
N LEU A 118 4.19 12.92 -3.82
CA LEU A 118 3.95 13.46 -5.16
C LEU A 118 4.73 12.70 -6.23
N LEU A 119 6.00 12.34 -5.97
CA LEU A 119 6.78 11.51 -6.90
C LEU A 119 6.09 10.18 -7.18
N VAL A 120 5.58 9.52 -6.13
CA VAL A 120 4.84 8.25 -6.29
C VAL A 120 3.49 8.47 -7.00
N ALA A 121 2.80 9.58 -6.74
CA ALA A 121 1.52 9.89 -7.40
C ALA A 121 1.69 10.16 -8.91
N VAL A 122 2.79 10.77 -9.34
CA VAL A 122 3.13 10.99 -10.75
C VAL A 122 3.37 9.65 -11.47
N GLN A 123 3.82 8.59 -10.76
CA GLN A 123 3.98 7.22 -11.28
C GLN A 123 2.67 6.44 -11.41
N PRO A 124 1.52 7.05 -11.59
CA PRO A 124 0.11 6.71 -11.37
C PRO A 124 -0.13 5.59 -10.32
N ASP A 125 0.55 5.67 -9.17
CA ASP A 125 0.38 4.75 -8.04
C ASP A 125 -0.30 5.44 -6.85
N LEU A 126 -1.59 5.74 -7.01
CA LEU A 126 -2.37 6.42 -5.98
C LEU A 126 -2.47 5.60 -4.68
N GLY A 127 -2.57 4.28 -4.77
CA GLY A 127 -2.64 3.42 -3.58
C GLY A 127 -1.41 3.56 -2.70
N THR A 128 -0.23 3.43 -3.31
CA THR A 128 1.05 3.58 -2.59
C THR A 128 1.28 5.02 -2.12
N SER A 129 0.88 6.04 -2.90
CA SER A 129 1.02 7.45 -2.49
C SER A 129 0.18 7.76 -1.24
N VAL A 130 -1.04 7.22 -1.14
CA VAL A 130 -1.89 7.34 0.05
C VAL A 130 -1.25 6.62 1.25
N LEU A 131 -0.68 5.44 1.06
CA LEU A 131 0.01 4.71 2.13
C LEU A 131 1.25 5.46 2.63
N VAL A 132 2.07 6.00 1.73
CA VAL A 132 3.25 6.80 2.08
C VAL A 132 2.86 8.04 2.86
N SER A 133 1.87 8.82 2.37
CA SER A 133 1.41 10.01 3.06
C SER A 133 0.77 9.68 4.41
N GLY A 134 -0.09 8.66 4.46
CA GLY A 134 -0.75 8.21 5.69
C GLY A 134 0.24 7.77 6.76
N SER A 135 1.28 7.01 6.39
CA SER A 135 2.31 6.56 7.33
C SER A 135 3.07 7.73 7.97
N GLY A 136 3.45 8.73 7.18
CA GLY A 136 4.13 9.94 7.68
C GLY A 136 3.21 10.82 8.52
N LEU A 137 1.96 11.03 8.09
CA LEU A 137 0.97 11.80 8.84
C LEU A 137 0.65 11.16 10.19
N PHE A 138 0.60 9.84 10.25
CA PHE A 138 0.42 9.10 11.50
C PHE A 138 1.55 9.37 12.51
N VAL A 139 2.80 9.47 12.04
CA VAL A 139 3.94 9.85 12.89
C VAL A 139 3.80 11.28 13.41
N ILE A 140 3.37 12.24 12.57
CA ILE A 140 3.11 13.62 13.01
C ILE A 140 2.01 13.64 14.08
N PHE A 141 0.94 12.87 13.87
CA PHE A 141 -0.15 12.74 14.84
C PHE A 141 0.35 12.23 16.20
N LEU A 142 1.13 11.15 16.21
CA LEU A 142 1.71 10.57 17.43
C LEU A 142 2.74 11.49 18.09
N ALA A 143 3.40 12.36 17.35
CA ALA A 143 4.33 13.35 17.89
C ALA A 143 3.64 14.54 18.60
N GLY A 144 2.34 14.49 18.80
CA GLY A 144 1.57 15.50 19.54
C GLY A 144 1.15 16.70 18.69
N MET A 145 0.56 16.44 17.55
CA MET A 145 -0.02 17.47 16.69
C MET A 145 -1.19 18.19 17.42
N SER A 146 -1.22 19.52 17.31
CA SER A 146 -2.31 20.32 17.88
C SER A 146 -3.67 19.96 17.27
N TRP A 147 -4.71 19.86 18.10
CA TRP A 147 -6.09 19.60 17.67
C TRP A 147 -6.61 20.59 16.63
N TRP A 148 -6.16 21.85 16.68
CA TRP A 148 -6.49 22.86 15.67
C TRP A 148 -5.93 22.54 14.29
N LEU A 149 -4.74 21.94 14.24
CA LEU A 149 -4.14 21.48 12.97
C LEU A 149 -4.88 20.25 12.43
N ILE A 150 -5.31 19.34 13.29
CA ILE A 150 -6.13 18.19 12.88
C ILE A 150 -7.45 18.68 12.31
N LEU A 151 -8.11 19.60 13.00
CA LEU A 151 -9.37 20.18 12.52
C LEU A 151 -9.19 20.93 11.21
N ALA A 152 -8.15 21.75 11.08
CA ALA A 152 -7.84 22.45 9.84
C ALA A 152 -7.54 21.48 8.68
N ALA A 153 -6.82 20.38 8.95
CA ALA A 153 -6.56 19.34 7.95
C ALA A 153 -7.85 18.62 7.52
N LEU A 154 -8.74 18.30 8.46
CA LEU A 154 -10.05 17.69 8.16
C LEU A 154 -10.93 18.62 7.33
N VAL A 155 -10.99 19.89 7.68
CA VAL A 155 -11.76 20.91 6.92
C VAL A 155 -11.16 21.08 5.52
N GLY A 156 -9.82 21.17 5.44
CA GLY A 156 -9.10 21.22 4.15
C GLY A 156 -9.37 20.00 3.28
N LEU A 157 -9.33 18.81 3.86
CA LEU A 157 -9.63 17.56 3.16
C LEU A 157 -11.08 17.52 2.67
N ALA A 158 -12.04 17.89 3.54
CA ALA A 158 -13.45 17.95 3.19
C ALA A 158 -13.73 18.92 2.03
N GLY A 159 -13.01 20.06 1.97
CA GLY A 159 -13.08 20.97 0.84
C GLY A 159 -12.33 20.50 -0.41
N PHE A 160 -11.23 19.75 -0.23
CA PHE A 160 -10.42 19.23 -1.34
C PHE A 160 -11.06 18.03 -2.05
N ILE A 161 -11.75 17.15 -1.31
CA ILE A 161 -12.41 15.96 -1.90
C ILE A 161 -13.35 16.31 -3.07
N PRO A 162 -14.27 17.29 -2.96
CA PRO A 162 -15.12 17.69 -4.07
C PRO A 162 -14.31 18.25 -5.27
N ILE A 163 -13.28 19.03 -4.99
CA ILE A 163 -12.42 19.61 -6.04
C ILE A 163 -11.67 18.49 -6.77
N MET A 164 -11.11 17.55 -6.02
CA MET A 164 -10.43 16.39 -6.57
C MET A 164 -11.38 15.57 -7.46
N TRP A 165 -12.60 15.31 -6.98
CA TRP A 165 -13.60 14.55 -7.71
C TRP A 165 -14.01 15.22 -9.02
N LEU A 166 -14.26 16.54 -9.01
CA LEU A 166 -14.77 17.26 -10.17
C LEU A 166 -13.71 17.62 -11.21
N TYR A 167 -12.47 17.91 -10.77
CA TYR A 167 -11.46 18.53 -11.63
C TYR A 167 -10.17 17.72 -11.81
N LEU A 168 -9.77 16.90 -10.81
CA LEU A 168 -8.46 16.25 -10.79
C LEU A 168 -8.50 14.76 -11.12
N MET A 169 -9.60 14.08 -10.81
CA MET A 169 -9.71 12.63 -11.07
C MET A 169 -10.02 12.34 -12.54
N HIS A 170 -9.27 11.41 -13.12
CA HIS A 170 -9.54 10.84 -14.43
C HIS A 170 -10.74 9.89 -14.37
N ASP A 171 -11.43 9.70 -15.49
CA ASP A 171 -12.65 8.89 -15.55
C ASP A 171 -12.43 7.44 -15.07
N TYR A 172 -11.29 6.84 -15.39
CA TYR A 172 -10.97 5.49 -14.88
C TYR A 172 -10.85 5.41 -13.35
N GLN A 173 -10.38 6.49 -12.70
CA GLN A 173 -10.26 6.57 -11.23
C GLN A 173 -11.64 6.73 -10.59
N ARG A 174 -12.50 7.60 -11.19
CA ARG A 174 -13.89 7.77 -10.75
C ARG A 174 -14.66 6.47 -10.90
N THR A 175 -14.50 5.78 -12.02
CA THR A 175 -15.13 4.46 -12.25
C THR A 175 -14.72 3.47 -11.15
N ARG A 176 -13.43 3.38 -10.80
CA ARG A 176 -12.98 2.50 -9.70
C ARG A 176 -13.62 2.83 -8.36
N VAL A 177 -13.74 4.12 -8.02
CA VAL A 177 -14.42 4.53 -6.78
C VAL A 177 -15.90 4.19 -6.83
N LEU A 178 -16.59 4.46 -7.95
CA LEU A 178 -18.00 4.13 -8.10
C LEU A 178 -18.24 2.61 -8.06
N THR A 179 -17.40 1.82 -8.71
CA THR A 179 -17.48 0.35 -8.68
C THR A 179 -17.25 -0.20 -7.26
N LEU A 180 -16.46 0.48 -6.41
CA LEU A 180 -16.30 0.07 -5.03
C LEU A 180 -17.62 0.18 -4.22
N PHE A 181 -18.40 1.24 -4.48
CA PHE A 181 -19.68 1.45 -3.79
C PHE A 181 -20.86 0.68 -4.44
N ASP A 182 -20.80 0.48 -5.75
CA ASP A 182 -21.85 -0.20 -6.53
C ASP A 182 -21.21 -1.14 -7.58
N PRO A 183 -20.73 -2.33 -7.13
CA PRO A 183 -20.11 -3.30 -8.02
C PRO A 183 -21.05 -3.87 -9.10
N GLU A 184 -22.37 -3.81 -8.85
CA GLU A 184 -23.39 -4.37 -9.76
C GLU A 184 -23.48 -3.61 -11.08
N LYS A 185 -23.05 -2.36 -11.12
CA LYS A 185 -23.02 -1.55 -12.35
C LYS A 185 -21.89 -1.93 -13.32
N ASP A 186 -20.88 -2.66 -12.88
CA ASP A 186 -19.75 -3.07 -13.71
C ASP A 186 -19.55 -4.60 -13.66
N LEU A 187 -20.57 -5.34 -14.05
CA LEU A 187 -20.57 -6.81 -14.06
C LEU A 187 -19.63 -7.43 -15.12
N LEU A 188 -19.07 -6.64 -16.03
CA LEU A 188 -18.13 -7.12 -17.06
C LEU A 188 -16.67 -6.72 -16.79
N GLY A 189 -16.41 -5.94 -15.73
CA GLY A 189 -15.11 -5.43 -15.36
C GLY A 189 -14.74 -5.71 -13.91
N ALA A 190 -14.16 -4.71 -13.26
CA ALA A 190 -13.71 -4.82 -11.87
C ALA A 190 -14.82 -5.15 -10.87
N GLY A 191 -16.06 -4.73 -11.15
CA GLY A 191 -17.25 -5.05 -10.35
C GLY A 191 -17.55 -6.55 -10.30
N TYR A 192 -17.34 -7.29 -11.38
CA TYR A 192 -17.50 -8.73 -11.41
C TYR A 192 -16.63 -9.43 -10.37
N HIS A 193 -15.35 -9.03 -10.28
CA HIS A 193 -14.41 -9.64 -9.34
C HIS A 193 -14.78 -9.36 -7.88
N ILE A 194 -15.24 -8.14 -7.59
CA ILE A 194 -15.74 -7.77 -6.26
C ILE A 194 -17.01 -8.59 -5.92
N TRP A 195 -17.90 -8.75 -6.90
CA TRP A 195 -19.12 -9.54 -6.72
C TRP A 195 -18.81 -11.02 -6.46
N GLN A 196 -17.91 -11.63 -7.24
CA GLN A 196 -17.51 -13.02 -7.04
C GLN A 196 -16.80 -13.22 -5.69
N SER A 197 -16.00 -12.26 -5.22
CA SER A 197 -15.41 -12.34 -3.90
C SER A 197 -16.44 -12.28 -2.78
N LYS A 198 -17.48 -11.44 -2.91
CA LYS A 198 -18.60 -11.41 -1.94
C LYS A 198 -19.37 -12.73 -1.92
N ILE A 199 -19.59 -13.34 -3.08
CA ILE A 199 -20.22 -14.67 -3.19
C ILE A 199 -19.34 -15.72 -2.50
N ALA A 200 -18.03 -15.72 -2.74
CA ALA A 200 -17.10 -16.63 -2.11
C ALA A 200 -17.19 -16.53 -0.58
N ILE A 201 -17.01 -15.32 -0.03
CA ILE A 201 -17.07 -15.06 1.42
C ILE A 201 -18.45 -15.49 1.98
N GLY A 202 -19.54 -15.08 1.34
CA GLY A 202 -20.88 -15.40 1.82
C GLY A 202 -21.23 -16.89 1.75
N SER A 203 -20.71 -17.61 0.75
CA SER A 203 -20.96 -19.03 0.55
C SER A 203 -20.20 -19.94 1.52
N GLY A 204 -19.12 -19.44 2.15
CA GLY A 204 -18.38 -20.15 3.18
C GLY A 204 -19.17 -20.27 4.51
N GLY A 205 -20.05 -19.31 4.80
CA GLY A 205 -20.82 -19.31 6.05
C GLY A 205 -19.93 -19.26 7.28
N LEU A 206 -20.36 -19.88 8.39
CA LEU A 206 -19.61 -19.91 9.66
C LEU A 206 -18.55 -21.02 9.73
N TRP A 207 -18.67 -22.07 8.92
CA TRP A 207 -17.85 -23.27 9.03
C TRP A 207 -17.01 -23.56 7.78
N GLY A 208 -17.22 -22.78 6.71
CA GLY A 208 -16.57 -23.00 5.43
C GLY A 208 -17.10 -24.21 4.67
N LYS A 209 -16.69 -24.32 3.41
CA LYS A 209 -16.99 -25.49 2.55
C LYS A 209 -16.03 -26.66 2.73
N GLY A 210 -14.93 -26.43 3.39
CA GLY A 210 -13.82 -27.37 3.54
C GLY A 210 -12.62 -27.01 2.66
N TRP A 211 -11.47 -27.47 3.08
CA TRP A 211 -10.20 -27.22 2.39
C TRP A 211 -10.23 -27.77 0.96
N MET A 212 -9.84 -26.95 -0.02
CA MET A 212 -9.88 -27.22 -1.46
C MET A 212 -11.27 -27.49 -2.04
N GLN A 213 -12.34 -27.14 -1.32
CA GLN A 213 -13.73 -27.30 -1.79
C GLN A 213 -14.39 -25.95 -2.14
N GLY A 214 -13.62 -24.87 -2.19
CA GLY A 214 -14.07 -23.57 -2.61
C GLY A 214 -14.44 -23.54 -4.10
N THR A 215 -15.73 -23.38 -4.41
CA THR A 215 -16.21 -23.39 -5.81
C THR A 215 -15.78 -22.16 -6.58
N GLN A 216 -15.70 -20.99 -5.93
CA GLN A 216 -15.33 -19.74 -6.60
C GLN A 216 -13.84 -19.69 -6.94
N SER A 217 -13.00 -20.26 -6.08
CA SER A 217 -11.55 -20.33 -6.32
C SER A 217 -11.17 -21.43 -7.29
N GLN A 218 -11.80 -22.61 -7.21
CA GLN A 218 -11.45 -23.78 -8.03
C GLN A 218 -11.97 -23.67 -9.47
N LEU A 219 -13.06 -22.92 -9.71
CA LEU A 219 -13.64 -22.67 -11.03
C LEU A 219 -13.09 -21.39 -11.69
N GLU A 220 -12.01 -20.81 -11.13
CA GLU A 220 -11.34 -19.62 -11.68
C GLU A 220 -12.23 -18.36 -11.82
N PHE A 221 -13.32 -18.25 -11.02
CA PHE A 221 -14.13 -17.05 -11.00
C PHE A 221 -13.45 -15.87 -10.30
N LEU A 222 -12.44 -16.14 -9.47
CA LEU A 222 -11.64 -15.12 -8.78
C LEU A 222 -10.33 -14.90 -9.54
N PRO A 223 -10.05 -13.68 -10.03
CA PRO A 223 -8.73 -13.37 -10.57
C PRO A 223 -7.71 -13.27 -9.44
N GLU A 224 -6.47 -13.65 -9.70
CA GLU A 224 -5.37 -13.57 -8.73
C GLU A 224 -5.77 -14.08 -7.32
N PRO A 225 -6.34 -15.30 -7.20
CA PRO A 225 -6.87 -15.82 -5.92
C PRO A 225 -5.77 -15.99 -4.86
N HIS A 226 -4.49 -16.06 -5.29
CA HIS A 226 -3.32 -16.24 -4.43
C HIS A 226 -2.72 -14.90 -3.91
N THR A 227 -3.24 -13.75 -4.34
CA THR A 227 -2.80 -12.41 -3.92
C THR A 227 -3.98 -11.56 -3.46
N ASP A 228 -4.69 -10.94 -4.39
CA ASP A 228 -5.69 -9.91 -4.11
C ASP A 228 -6.96 -10.48 -3.46
N PHE A 229 -7.33 -11.71 -3.80
CA PHE A 229 -8.54 -12.36 -3.32
C PHE A 229 -8.29 -13.56 -2.39
N ILE A 230 -7.11 -13.65 -1.80
CA ILE A 230 -6.76 -14.77 -0.89
C ILE A 230 -7.71 -14.85 0.33
N PHE A 231 -8.19 -13.70 0.81
CA PHE A 231 -9.15 -13.65 1.92
C PHE A 231 -10.50 -14.28 1.50
N ALA A 232 -10.95 -14.05 0.26
CA ALA A 232 -12.17 -14.64 -0.25
C ALA A 232 -12.07 -16.17 -0.32
N VAL A 233 -10.92 -16.69 -0.80
CA VAL A 233 -10.66 -18.14 -0.82
C VAL A 233 -10.64 -18.72 0.60
N MET A 234 -9.95 -18.04 1.53
CA MET A 234 -9.88 -18.48 2.92
C MET A 234 -11.25 -18.51 3.60
N SER A 235 -12.07 -17.48 3.37
CA SER A 235 -13.42 -17.40 3.93
C SER A 235 -14.37 -18.41 3.28
N GLU A 236 -14.20 -18.72 2.00
CA GLU A 236 -15.00 -19.77 1.35
C GLU A 236 -14.70 -21.16 1.91
N GLU A 237 -13.44 -21.45 2.19
CA GLU A 237 -13.01 -22.78 2.64
C GLU A 237 -13.13 -22.99 4.15
N HIS A 238 -12.90 -21.95 4.96
CA HIS A 238 -12.83 -22.09 6.42
C HIS A 238 -13.96 -21.36 7.17
N GLY A 239 -14.68 -20.45 6.54
CA GLY A 239 -15.73 -19.64 7.13
C GLY A 239 -15.27 -18.24 7.54
#